data_146fde76bb3f2ea2b4703fdddd072c02
#
_entry.id   146fde76bb3f2ea2b4703fdddd072c02
#
_cell.length_a   1.000
_cell.length_b   1.000
_cell.length_c   1.000
_cell.angle_alpha   90.00
_cell.angle_beta   90.00
_cell.angle_gamma   90.00
#
_symmetry.space_group_name_H-M   'P 1'
#
loop_
_entity.id
_entity.type
_entity.pdbx_description
1 polymer ?
#
loop_
_entity_poly.entity_id
_entity_poly.type
_entity_poly.pdbx_seq_one_letter_code
_entity_poly.pdbx_strand_id
1 'polypeptide(L)'
;MKIKFIAGPCVIESVELLDTVAQRLVAINERLGADIIFKASFDKANRTSISSFRGPGLEKGLRMLADVRAKWGLKLLTDIHESWQAAPVGEVVDVIQIPAFLCRQTDLLV
;
A
#
# COMPACT_ATOMS: atom_id res chain seq x y z
N MET A 1 17.12 -12.48 -14.31
CA MET A 1 16.24 -11.32 -14.02
C MET A 1 15.35 -11.65 -12.84
N LYS A 2 15.32 -10.78 -11.84
CA LYS A 2 14.44 -10.96 -10.69
C LYS A 2 13.05 -10.43 -11.01
N ILE A 3 12.03 -11.27 -10.81
CA ILE A 3 10.65 -10.84 -10.99
C ILE A 3 10.19 -10.13 -9.71
N LYS A 4 9.61 -8.96 -9.87
CA LYS A 4 9.04 -8.22 -8.75
C LYS A 4 7.57 -8.56 -8.61
N PHE A 5 7.15 -8.81 -7.37
CA PHE A 5 5.75 -9.08 -7.05
C PHE A 5 5.20 -7.99 -6.17
N ILE A 6 3.98 -7.55 -6.46
CA ILE A 6 3.25 -6.61 -5.62
C ILE A 6 2.15 -7.41 -4.94
N ALA A 7 2.19 -7.50 -3.62
CA ALA A 7 1.25 -8.31 -2.87
C ALA A 7 0.92 -7.66 -1.53
N GLY A 8 -0.29 -7.87 -1.06
CA GLY A 8 -0.74 -7.33 0.21
C GLY A 8 -2.25 -7.47 0.38
N PRO A 9 -2.79 -6.96 1.48
CA PRO A 9 -4.20 -7.17 1.84
C PRO A 9 -5.18 -6.26 1.09
N CYS A 10 -4.77 -5.58 0.04
CA CYS A 10 -5.58 -4.66 -0.74
C CYS A 10 -5.91 -3.37 0.03
N VAL A 11 -6.61 -3.46 1.16
CA VAL A 11 -6.92 -2.31 2.01
C VAL A 11 -6.49 -2.62 3.45
N ILE A 12 -6.09 -1.58 4.18
CA ILE A 12 -5.71 -1.73 5.59
C ILE A 12 -6.99 -1.86 6.42
N GLU A 13 -7.27 -3.07 6.89
CA GLU A 13 -8.44 -3.32 7.73
C GLU A 13 -8.11 -3.23 9.22
N SER A 14 -6.95 -3.75 9.62
CA SER A 14 -6.49 -3.71 11.00
C SER A 14 -4.99 -3.88 11.07
N VAL A 15 -4.40 -3.49 12.21
CA VAL A 15 -2.97 -3.70 12.45
C VAL A 15 -2.65 -5.19 12.43
N GLU A 16 -3.51 -6.00 13.04
CA GLU A 16 -3.31 -7.46 13.13
C GLU A 16 -3.30 -8.12 11.76
N LEU A 17 -4.23 -7.75 10.90
CA LEU A 17 -4.28 -8.29 9.55
C LEU A 17 -3.06 -7.87 8.75
N LEU A 18 -2.69 -6.60 8.84
CA LEU A 18 -1.53 -6.07 8.15
C LEU A 18 -0.25 -6.81 8.56
N ASP A 19 -0.07 -7.01 9.86
CA ASP A 19 1.09 -7.71 10.40
C ASP A 19 1.12 -9.17 9.98
N THR A 20 -0.02 -9.86 10.01
CA THR A 20 -0.13 -11.26 9.59
C THR A 20 0.23 -11.44 8.13
N VAL A 21 -0.28 -10.59 7.25
CA VAL A 21 0.03 -10.66 5.83
C VAL A 21 1.50 -10.35 5.58
N ALA A 22 2.05 -9.33 6.24
CA ALA A 22 3.46 -8.98 6.11
C ALA A 22 4.37 -10.12 6.53
N GLN A 23 4.06 -10.78 7.64
CA GLN A 23 4.82 -11.93 8.13
C GLN A 23 4.85 -13.05 7.10
N ARG A 24 3.70 -13.37 6.51
CA ARG A 24 3.60 -14.40 5.48
C ARG A 24 4.42 -14.06 4.24
N LEU A 25 4.36 -12.81 3.81
CA LEU A 25 5.08 -12.38 2.62
C LEU A 25 6.59 -12.38 2.83
N VAL A 26 7.06 -12.02 4.03
CA VAL A 26 8.49 -12.12 4.37
C VAL A 26 8.95 -13.57 4.28
N ALA A 27 8.17 -14.51 4.82
CA ALA A 27 8.52 -15.92 4.79
C ALA A 27 8.61 -16.45 3.35
N ILE A 28 7.66 -16.07 2.50
CA ILE A 28 7.66 -16.44 1.09
C ILE A 28 8.87 -15.84 0.36
N ASN A 29 9.16 -14.58 0.64
CA ASN A 29 10.28 -13.89 0.02
C ASN A 29 11.62 -14.56 0.34
N GLU A 30 11.80 -14.97 1.60
CA GLU A 30 13.01 -15.69 2.02
C GLU A 30 13.13 -17.05 1.36
N ARG A 31 12.02 -17.79 1.26
CA ARG A 31 12.02 -19.13 0.65
C ARG A 31 12.32 -19.11 -0.84
N LEU A 32 11.76 -18.13 -1.56
CA LEU A 32 11.80 -18.13 -3.02
C LEU A 32 12.83 -17.16 -3.59
N GLY A 33 13.46 -16.34 -2.76
CA GLY A 33 14.36 -15.30 -3.24
C GLY A 33 13.67 -14.30 -4.14
N ALA A 34 12.37 -14.06 -3.91
CA ALA A 34 11.59 -13.12 -4.71
C ALA A 34 11.84 -11.68 -4.26
N ASP A 35 11.40 -10.74 -5.07
CA ASP A 35 11.43 -9.32 -4.73
C ASP A 35 9.97 -8.86 -4.54
N ILE A 36 9.50 -8.88 -3.30
CA ILE A 36 8.11 -8.56 -2.97
C ILE A 36 8.01 -7.11 -2.47
N ILE A 37 7.09 -6.37 -3.09
CA ILE A 37 6.70 -5.03 -2.63
C ILE A 37 5.35 -5.18 -1.93
N PHE A 38 5.29 -4.79 -0.66
CA PHE A 38 4.08 -4.90 0.15
C PHE A 38 3.12 -3.77 -0.20
N LYS A 39 1.91 -4.12 -0.60
CA LYS A 39 0.89 -3.16 -0.99
C LYS A 39 -0.31 -3.20 -0.06
N ALA A 40 -0.74 -2.03 0.38
CA ALA A 40 -2.01 -1.85 1.07
C ALA A 40 -2.51 -0.43 0.85
N SER A 41 -3.81 -0.28 0.67
CA SER A 41 -4.45 1.03 0.47
C SER A 41 -4.95 1.58 1.79
N PHE A 42 -4.73 2.87 2.03
CA PHE A 42 -5.28 3.55 3.21
C PHE A 42 -6.71 4.06 2.95
N ASP A 43 -7.13 4.11 1.69
CA ASP A 43 -8.50 4.48 1.29
C ASP A 43 -8.84 3.75 -0.01
N LYS A 44 -10.10 3.37 -0.16
CA LYS A 44 -10.58 2.67 -1.36
C LYS A 44 -11.61 3.52 -2.08
N ALA A 45 -11.18 4.16 -3.16
CA ALA A 45 -12.07 4.98 -4.00
C ALA A 45 -12.90 4.13 -4.97
N ASN A 46 -12.37 2.97 -5.40
CA ASN A 46 -13.01 2.13 -6.42
C ASN A 46 -13.83 0.96 -5.85
N ARG A 47 -14.37 1.13 -4.65
CA ARG A 47 -15.21 0.11 -4.05
C ARG A 47 -16.53 -0.04 -4.81
N THR A 48 -17.12 -1.23 -4.78
CA THR A 48 -18.35 -1.54 -5.52
C THR A 48 -19.62 -1.03 -4.84
N SER A 49 -19.55 -0.67 -3.57
CA SER A 49 -20.69 -0.19 -2.80
C SER A 49 -20.23 0.94 -1.87
N ILE A 50 -21.10 1.92 -1.65
CA ILE A 50 -20.82 3.01 -0.72
C ILE A 50 -20.64 2.53 0.71
N SER A 51 -21.24 1.38 1.04
CA SER A 51 -21.12 0.77 2.38
C SER A 51 -19.87 -0.09 2.54
N SER A 52 -19.10 -0.32 1.47
CA SER A 52 -17.84 -1.08 1.54
C SER A 52 -16.81 -0.33 2.38
N PHE A 53 -16.00 -1.10 3.10
CA PHE A 53 -14.94 -0.53 3.93
C PHE A 53 -13.91 0.21 3.09
N ARG A 54 -13.63 1.46 3.46
CA ARG A 54 -12.72 2.32 2.71
C ARG A 54 -11.27 2.25 3.19
N GLY A 55 -11.06 2.00 4.46
CA GLY A 55 -9.73 2.01 5.05
C GLY A 55 -9.61 3.03 6.18
N PRO A 56 -8.45 3.08 6.85
CA PRO A 56 -8.26 3.92 8.04
C PRO A 56 -8.03 5.42 7.74
N GLY A 57 -7.81 5.78 6.49
CA GLY A 57 -7.46 7.14 6.12
C GLY A 57 -5.96 7.35 6.05
N LEU A 58 -5.57 8.53 5.56
CA LEU A 58 -4.17 8.81 5.20
C LEU A 58 -3.21 8.75 6.40
N GLU A 59 -3.49 9.52 7.43
CA GLU A 59 -2.55 9.68 8.54
C GLU A 59 -2.32 8.37 9.29
N LYS A 60 -3.40 7.72 9.68
CA LYS A 60 -3.35 6.47 10.40
C LYS A 60 -2.78 5.35 9.52
N GLY A 61 -3.19 5.32 8.25
CA GLY A 61 -2.70 4.32 7.30
C GLY A 61 -1.20 4.42 7.07
N LEU A 62 -0.67 5.64 6.92
CA LEU A 62 0.76 5.82 6.75
C LEU A 62 1.56 5.39 7.97
N ARG A 63 1.05 5.64 9.17
CA ARG A 63 1.70 5.15 10.40
C ARG A 63 1.75 3.64 10.44
N MET A 64 0.65 2.98 10.08
CA MET A 64 0.58 1.52 10.06
C MET A 64 1.56 0.93 9.03
N LEU A 65 1.67 1.55 7.86
CA LEU A 65 2.63 1.13 6.84
C LEU A 65 4.08 1.35 7.30
N ALA A 66 4.36 2.48 7.93
CA ALA A 66 5.69 2.75 8.47
C ALA A 66 6.09 1.70 9.51
N ASP A 67 5.16 1.26 10.34
CA ASP A 67 5.39 0.21 11.33
C ASP A 67 5.71 -1.12 10.68
N VAL A 68 5.02 -1.46 9.58
CA VAL A 68 5.33 -2.67 8.81
C VAL A 68 6.75 -2.62 8.26
N ARG A 69 7.13 -1.47 7.71
CA ARG A 69 8.48 -1.28 7.18
C ARG A 69 9.53 -1.45 8.28
N ALA A 70 9.31 -0.84 9.43
CA ALA A 70 10.24 -0.91 10.54
C ALA A 70 10.37 -2.34 11.09
N LYS A 71 9.26 -3.06 11.16
CA LYS A 71 9.23 -4.40 11.73
C LYS A 71 9.72 -5.48 10.77
N TRP A 72 9.33 -5.41 9.49
CA TRP A 72 9.56 -6.49 8.54
C TRP A 72 10.58 -6.16 7.44
N GLY A 73 10.95 -4.91 7.27
CA GLY A 73 11.93 -4.50 6.27
C GLY A 73 11.45 -4.62 4.83
N LEU A 74 10.15 -4.65 4.61
CA LEU A 74 9.58 -4.75 3.26
C LEU A 74 9.56 -3.39 2.57
N LYS A 75 9.73 -3.41 1.25
CA LYS A 75 9.44 -2.25 0.43
C LYS A 75 7.93 -2.06 0.39
N LEU A 76 7.49 -0.82 0.38
CA LEU A 76 6.08 -0.47 0.48
C LEU A 76 5.54 0.17 -0.78
N LEU A 77 4.28 -0.12 -1.10
CA LEU A 77 3.53 0.54 -2.14
C LEU A 77 2.15 0.87 -1.62
N THR A 78 1.68 2.08 -1.87
CA THR A 78 0.27 2.45 -1.63
C THR A 78 -0.21 3.33 -2.78
N ASP A 79 -1.52 3.51 -2.88
CA ASP A 79 -2.12 4.34 -3.90
C ASP A 79 -2.56 5.68 -3.33
N ILE A 80 -2.57 6.70 -4.17
CA ILE A 80 -3.05 8.03 -3.81
C ILE A 80 -4.30 8.36 -4.63
N HIS A 81 -5.11 9.29 -4.12
CA HIS A 81 -6.38 9.68 -4.74
C HIS A 81 -6.45 11.17 -5.02
N GLU A 82 -5.58 11.96 -4.38
CA GLU A 82 -5.50 13.40 -4.57
C GLU A 82 -4.04 13.83 -4.59
N SER A 83 -3.74 14.88 -5.36
CA SER A 83 -2.36 15.32 -5.59
C SER A 83 -1.62 15.71 -4.32
N TRP A 84 -2.33 16.30 -3.34
CA TRP A 84 -1.69 16.72 -2.08
C TRP A 84 -1.18 15.53 -1.25
N GLN A 85 -1.66 14.33 -1.52
CA GLN A 85 -1.24 13.13 -0.79
C GLN A 85 0.14 12.64 -1.21
N ALA A 86 0.61 13.05 -2.39
CA ALA A 86 1.87 12.51 -2.92
C ALA A 86 3.07 12.78 -2.02
N ALA A 87 3.21 13.99 -1.48
CA ALA A 87 4.36 14.35 -0.65
C ALA A 87 4.40 13.55 0.66
N PRO A 88 3.33 13.53 1.50
CA PRO A 88 3.38 12.74 2.73
C PRO A 88 3.48 11.24 2.48
N VAL A 89 2.85 10.73 1.42
CA VAL A 89 2.94 9.31 1.07
C VAL A 89 4.36 8.95 0.62
N GLY A 90 4.99 9.81 -0.18
CA GLY A 90 6.35 9.57 -0.68
C GLY A 90 7.40 9.50 0.41
N GLU A 91 7.14 10.05 1.59
CA GLU A 91 8.06 9.95 2.72
C GLU A 91 8.04 8.57 3.38
N VAL A 92 6.97 7.81 3.18
CA VAL A 92 6.78 6.52 3.86
C VAL A 92 6.98 5.33 2.91
N VAL A 93 6.50 5.43 1.66
CA VAL A 93 6.51 4.30 0.74
C VAL A 93 7.60 4.43 -0.32
N ASP A 94 7.94 3.30 -0.92
CA ASP A 94 8.94 3.24 -1.99
C ASP A 94 8.33 3.45 -3.37
N VAL A 95 7.05 3.09 -3.54
CA VAL A 95 6.33 3.22 -4.80
C VAL A 95 4.95 3.81 -4.55
N ILE A 96 4.57 4.79 -5.37
CA ILE A 96 3.23 5.39 -5.33
C ILE A 96 2.45 4.90 -6.54
N GLN A 97 1.27 4.33 -6.31
CA GLN A 97 0.37 3.89 -7.37
C GLN A 97 -0.71 4.92 -7.62
N ILE A 98 -0.98 5.19 -8.87
CA ILE A 98 -2.12 6.01 -9.28
C ILE A 98 -3.21 5.06 -9.77
N PRO A 99 -4.39 5.06 -9.12
CA PRO A 99 -5.48 4.17 -9.55
C PRO A 99 -5.83 4.38 -11.03
N ALA A 100 -6.18 3.30 -11.71
CA ALA A 100 -6.39 3.33 -13.16
C ALA A 100 -7.42 4.38 -13.59
N PHE A 101 -8.53 4.50 -12.86
CA PHE A 101 -9.57 5.45 -13.22
C PHE A 101 -9.21 6.91 -12.93
N LEU A 102 -8.11 7.15 -12.20
CA LEU A 102 -7.61 8.50 -11.91
C LEU A 102 -6.40 8.88 -12.77
N CYS A 103 -5.92 8.01 -13.64
CA CYS A 103 -4.70 8.26 -14.40
C CYS A 103 -4.82 9.39 -15.43
N ARG A 104 -6.04 9.85 -15.71
CA ARG A 104 -6.31 10.98 -16.61
C ARG A 104 -6.44 12.31 -15.87
N GLN A 105 -6.38 12.32 -14.56
CA GLN A 105 -6.51 13.53 -13.76
C GLN A 105 -5.19 14.30 -13.78
N THR A 106 -5.13 15.35 -14.60
CA THR A 106 -3.91 16.14 -14.74
C THR A 106 -3.44 16.71 -13.41
N ASP A 107 -4.36 17.18 -12.59
CA ASP A 107 -4.03 17.74 -11.28
C ASP A 107 -3.38 16.72 -10.35
N LEU A 108 -3.74 15.46 -10.48
CA LEU A 108 -3.14 14.40 -9.68
C LEU A 108 -1.71 14.09 -10.14
N LEU A 109 -1.48 14.12 -11.46
CA LEU A 109 -0.20 13.75 -12.06
C LEU A 109 0.85 14.86 -11.97
N VAL A 110 0.41 16.09 -11.89
CA VAL A 110 1.28 17.26 -11.81
C VAL A 110 1.54 17.64 -10.36
#